data_69776a8ab2e91d9876fa16bee6062934
#
_entry.id   69776a8ab2e91d9876fa16bee6062934
#
_cell.length_a   1.000
_cell.length_b   1.000
_cell.length_c   1.000
_cell.angle_alpha   90.00
_cell.angle_beta   90.00
_cell.angle_gamma   90.00
#
_symmetry.space_group_name_H-M   'P 1'
#
loop_
_entity.id
_entity.type
_entity.pdbx_description
1 polymer ?
#
loop_
_entity_poly.entity_id
_entity_poly.type
_entity_poly.pdbx_seq_one_letter_code
_entity_poly.pdbx_strand_id
1 'polypeptide(L)' 'MQFSDFLQKNIGEVSLYSLAKQTDISLNQIINYSKGKSEPSLINADKICRALNTTFLIGREK' A
#
# COMPACT_ATOMS: atom_id res chain seq x y z
N MET A 1 -11.08 1.30 7.91
CA MET A 1 -10.21 0.22 7.45
C MET A 1 -8.76 0.67 7.55
N GLN A 2 -7.91 -0.19 8.06
CA GLN A 2 -6.51 0.14 8.16
C GLN A 2 -5.81 -0.15 6.85
N PHE A 3 -4.74 0.59 6.60
CA PHE A 3 -4.04 0.43 5.34
C PHE A 3 -3.47 -0.97 5.19
N SER A 4 -3.04 -1.58 6.29
CA SER A 4 -2.51 -2.95 6.21
C SER A 4 -3.55 -3.93 5.69
N ASP A 5 -4.80 -3.76 6.12
CA ASP A 5 -5.88 -4.62 5.64
C ASP A 5 -6.15 -4.37 4.17
N PHE A 6 -6.17 -3.10 3.79
CA PHE A 6 -6.37 -2.74 2.40
C PHE A 6 -5.27 -3.32 1.52
N LEU A 7 -4.03 -3.20 1.98
CA LEU A 7 -2.89 -3.69 1.21
C LEU A 7 -2.97 -5.20 1.03
N GLN A 8 -3.21 -5.94 2.10
CA GLN A 8 -3.28 -7.38 2.02
C GLN A 8 -4.41 -7.84 1.11
N LYS A 9 -5.51 -7.11 1.13
CA LYS A 9 -6.66 -7.48 0.33
C LYS A 9 -6.42 -7.22 -1.15
N ASN A 10 -5.68 -6.19 -1.48
CA ASN A 10 -5.53 -5.76 -2.86
C ASN A 10 -4.22 -6.16 -3.52
N ILE A 11 -3.26 -6.66 -2.75
CA ILE A 11 -1.97 -6.97 -3.33
C ILE A 11 -2.01 -8.17 -4.27
N GLY A 12 -2.95 -9.09 -4.03
CA GLY A 12 -3.10 -10.22 -4.93
C GLY A 12 -1.84 -11.05 -5.01
N GLU A 13 -1.37 -11.27 -6.22
CA GLU A 13 -0.17 -12.07 -6.45
C GLU A 13 1.09 -11.23 -6.53
N VAL A 14 0.97 -9.92 -6.34
CA VAL A 14 2.12 -9.05 -6.38
C VAL A 14 2.91 -9.22 -5.09
N SER A 15 4.21 -9.47 -5.22
CA SER A 15 5.04 -9.62 -4.03
C SER A 15 5.33 -8.24 -3.44
N LEU A 16 5.65 -8.22 -2.15
CA LEU A 16 6.01 -6.97 -1.51
C LEU A 16 7.26 -6.37 -2.15
N TYR A 17 8.18 -7.24 -2.56
CA TYR A 17 9.39 -6.79 -3.21
C TYR A 17 9.07 -6.08 -4.53
N SER A 18 8.18 -6.68 -5.30
CA SER A 18 7.76 -6.10 -6.57
C SER A 18 7.08 -4.76 -6.36
N LEU A 19 6.23 -4.69 -5.34
CA LEU A 19 5.54 -3.46 -5.02
C LEU A 19 6.52 -2.38 -4.61
N ALA A 20 7.53 -2.74 -3.84
CA ALA A 20 8.54 -1.78 -3.42
C ALA A 20 9.27 -1.22 -4.64
N LYS A 21 9.60 -2.07 -5.59
CA LYS A 21 10.27 -1.62 -6.79
C LYS A 21 9.39 -0.70 -7.63
N GLN A 22 8.13 -1.02 -7.74
CA GLN A 22 7.22 -0.23 -8.55
C GLN A 22 6.94 1.14 -7.95
N THR A 23 6.95 1.22 -6.63
CA THR A 23 6.61 2.46 -5.95
C THR A 23 7.83 3.28 -5.56
N ASP A 24 9.01 2.68 -5.66
CA ASP A 24 10.25 3.32 -5.22
C ASP A 24 10.23 3.58 -3.71
N ILE A 25 9.47 2.78 -2.99
CA ILE A 25 9.44 2.81 -1.54
C ILE A 25 10.30 1.65 -1.05
N SER A 26 11.05 1.85 0.03
CA SER A 26 11.92 0.79 0.50
C SER A 26 11.11 -0.44 0.89
N LEU A 27 11.69 -1.60 0.68
CA LEU A 27 11.01 -2.85 1.01
C LEU A 27 10.67 -2.91 2.49
N ASN A 28 11.56 -2.40 3.33
CA ASN A 28 11.32 -2.39 4.77
C ASN A 28 10.05 -1.62 5.12
N GLN A 29 9.86 -0.47 4.47
CA GLN A 29 8.65 0.30 4.71
C GLN A 29 7.41 -0.43 4.22
N ILE A 30 7.51 -1.06 3.06
CA ILE A 30 6.38 -1.80 2.52
C ILE A 30 5.99 -2.93 3.48
N ILE A 31 6.98 -3.63 4.02
CA ILE A 31 6.73 -4.70 4.97
C ILE A 31 6.03 -4.15 6.22
N ASN A 32 6.51 -3.01 6.71
CA ASN A 32 5.90 -2.41 7.90
C ASN A 32 4.46 -2.00 7.64
N TYR A 33 4.19 -1.46 6.45
CA TYR A 33 2.81 -1.12 6.10
C TYR A 33 1.94 -2.37 6.07
N SER A 34 2.46 -3.46 5.51
CA SER A 34 1.65 -4.69 5.39
C SER A 34 1.36 -5.31 6.75
N LYS A 35 2.23 -5.08 7.72
CA LYS A 35 2.04 -5.63 9.05
C LYS A 35 1.30 -4.68 9.98
N GLY A 36 1.02 -3.49 9.53
CA GLY A 36 0.35 -2.51 10.37
C GLY A 36 1.25 -1.85 11.38
N LYS A 37 2.56 -2.00 11.22
CA LYS A 37 3.50 -1.39 12.16
C LYS A 37 3.65 0.10 11.93
N SER A 38 3.42 0.55 10.71
CA SER A 38 3.43 1.97 10.41
C SER A 38 2.41 2.23 9.32
N GLU A 39 2.06 3.49 9.17
CA GLU A 39 1.08 3.89 8.18
C GLU A 39 1.76 4.77 7.15
N PRO A 40 1.42 4.61 5.89
CA PRO A 40 2.04 5.43 4.86
C PRO A 40 1.52 6.86 4.89
N SER A 41 2.36 7.78 4.42
CA SER A 41 1.88 9.13 4.16
C SER A 41 0.90 9.07 3.00
N LEU A 42 0.19 10.17 2.77
CA LEU A 42 -0.73 10.22 1.65
C LEU A 42 0.00 9.99 0.33
N ILE A 43 1.21 10.51 0.22
CA ILE A 43 1.99 10.35 -1.01
C ILE A 43 2.33 8.88 -1.23
N ASN A 44 2.80 8.20 -0.18
CA ASN A 44 3.16 6.80 -0.31
C ASN A 44 1.93 5.93 -0.52
N ALA A 45 0.84 6.25 0.16
CA ALA A 45 -0.39 5.50 -0.06
C ALA A 45 -0.85 5.62 -1.49
N ASP A 46 -0.75 6.82 -2.05
CA ASP A 46 -1.14 7.04 -3.44
C ASP A 46 -0.26 6.24 -4.39
N LYS A 47 1.04 6.22 -4.14
CA LYS A 47 1.96 5.45 -4.98
C LYS A 47 1.59 3.97 -4.97
N ILE A 48 1.27 3.45 -3.81
CA ILE A 48 0.92 2.04 -3.68
C ILE A 48 -0.39 1.76 -4.40
N CYS A 49 -1.37 2.63 -4.22
CA CYS A 49 -2.65 2.44 -4.88
C CYS A 49 -2.52 2.46 -6.39
N ARG A 50 -1.69 3.34 -6.91
CA ARG A 50 -1.48 3.39 -8.35
C ARG A 50 -0.79 2.13 -8.86
N ALA A 51 0.17 1.62 -8.08
CA ALA A 51 0.87 0.40 -8.45
C ALA A 51 -0.07 -0.79 -8.45
N LEU A 52 -1.03 -0.80 -7.55
CA LEU A 52 -2.01 -1.88 -7.46
C LEU A 52 -3.24 -1.63 -8.32
N ASN A 53 -3.25 -0.50 -9.03
CA ASN A 53 -4.35 -0.14 -9.91
C ASN A 53 -5.68 -0.09 -9.17
N THR A 54 -5.66 0.51 -8.00
CA THR A 54 -6.86 0.61 -7.18
C THR A 54 -6.82 1.94 -6.43
N THR A 55 -7.82 2.18 -5.62
CA THR A 55 -7.92 3.41 -4.87
C THR A 55 -8.24 3.10 -3.42
N PHE A 56 -7.55 3.77 -2.52
CA PHE A 56 -7.85 3.66 -1.11
C PHE A 56 -8.53 4.95 -0.70
N LEU A 57 -9.83 4.86 -0.43
CA LEU A 57 -10.59 6.03 -0.06
C LEU A 57 -10.63 6.14 1.44
N ILE A 58 -10.20 7.29 1.92
CA ILE A 58 -10.15 7.53 3.33
C ILE A 58 -11.25 8.51 3.67
N GLY A 59 -12.29 8.01 4.23
CA GLY A 59 -13.35 8.89 4.71
C GLY A 59 -14.21 9.49 3.65
N ARG A 60 -14.21 8.98 2.38
CA ARG A 60 -15.12 9.55 1.43
C ARG A 60 -15.25 8.60 0.31
N GLU A 61 -16.28 8.71 -0.30
CA GLU A 61 -16.49 7.87 -1.32
C GLU A 61 -17.10 8.47 -2.34
N LYS A 62 -17.19 8.31 -3.17
CA LYS A 62 -17.60 8.95 -4.13
C LYS A 62 -18.45 8.66 -4.60
#